data_ef8363bc3cc1b8346973cb354a686907
#
_entry.id   ef8363bc3cc1b8346973cb354a686907
#
_cell.length_a   1.000
_cell.length_b   1.000
_cell.length_c   1.000
_cell.angle_alpha   90.00
_cell.angle_beta   90.00
_cell.angle_gamma   90.00
#
_symmetry.space_group_name_H-M   'P 1'
#
loop_
_entity.id
_entity.type
_entity.pdbx_description
1 polymer ?
#
loop_
_entity_poly.entity_id
_entity_poly.type
_entity_poly.pdbx_seq_one_letter_code
_entity_poly.pdbx_strand_id
1 'polypeptide(L)'
;TDAIGMGINMDLDQVYFSNIKKFDGRKLRRLNISEIGQIAGRAGRYLNDGLFGITGDCDKINPEEIEALENHKFPEIQSIYWRNSELIFNNKINLLKSLDERPNKDWLKRVGECEDEKVLKYFLKDSKNLVIDDNSNILSILWECCQIPDFVKKTYGNHIEVVGKVFNFLREKPGKVTNNYMKQQLSNLDKLDGN
;
A
#
# COMPACT_ATOMS: atom_id res chain seq x y z
N THR A 1 -5.25 1.74 -17.00
CA THR A 1 -5.00 1.68 -15.55
C THR A 1 -5.73 0.48 -14.95
N ASP A 2 -5.12 -0.20 -14.00
CA ASP A 2 -5.71 -1.33 -13.27
C ASP A 2 -6.80 -0.91 -12.25
N ALA A 3 -7.00 0.40 -12.06
CA ALA A 3 -8.08 0.94 -11.23
C ALA A 3 -9.47 0.46 -11.68
N ILE A 4 -9.66 0.17 -12.96
CA ILE A 4 -10.90 -0.39 -13.50
C ILE A 4 -11.19 -1.76 -12.86
N GLY A 5 -10.19 -2.56 -12.54
CA GLY A 5 -10.35 -3.88 -11.94
C GLY A 5 -10.95 -3.87 -10.54
N MET A 6 -10.68 -2.87 -9.72
CA MET A 6 -11.03 -2.89 -8.29
C MET A 6 -11.82 -1.68 -7.77
N GLY A 7 -11.74 -0.52 -8.42
CA GLY A 7 -12.24 0.73 -7.83
C GLY A 7 -13.48 1.31 -8.48
N ILE A 8 -13.84 0.87 -9.67
CA ILE A 8 -14.89 1.52 -10.47
C ILE A 8 -15.96 0.50 -10.84
N ASN A 9 -17.20 0.83 -10.55
CA ASN A 9 -18.33 0.01 -10.95
C ASN A 9 -18.86 0.57 -12.29
N MET A 10 -18.39 -0.01 -13.39
CA MET A 10 -18.78 0.37 -14.75
C MET A 10 -19.50 -0.78 -15.42
N ASP A 11 -20.45 -0.45 -16.26
CA ASP A 11 -21.15 -1.38 -17.15
C ASP A 11 -20.49 -1.27 -18.52
N LEU A 12 -19.69 -2.26 -18.88
CA LEU A 12 -18.89 -2.27 -20.10
C LEU A 12 -19.19 -3.52 -20.90
N ASP A 13 -19.42 -3.37 -22.20
CA ASP A 13 -19.57 -4.52 -23.10
C ASP A 13 -18.21 -5.14 -23.45
N GLN A 14 -17.16 -4.33 -23.49
CA GLN A 14 -15.85 -4.74 -23.97
C GLN A 14 -14.72 -4.11 -23.16
N VAL A 15 -13.66 -4.90 -22.94
CA VAL A 15 -12.40 -4.47 -22.29
C VAL A 15 -11.21 -4.86 -23.14
N TYR A 16 -10.40 -3.89 -23.53
CA TYR A 16 -9.17 -4.12 -24.28
C TYR A 16 -7.95 -3.69 -23.48
N PHE A 17 -6.98 -4.63 -23.35
CA PHE A 17 -5.71 -4.35 -22.72
C PHE A 17 -4.76 -3.67 -23.72
N SER A 18 -4.32 -2.46 -23.45
CA SER A 18 -3.23 -1.82 -24.18
C SER A 18 -1.87 -2.27 -23.66
N ASN A 19 -1.80 -2.75 -22.43
CA ASN A 19 -0.61 -3.32 -21.81
C ASN A 19 -1.03 -4.24 -20.65
N ILE A 20 -0.34 -5.37 -20.51
CA ILE A 20 -0.50 -6.32 -19.40
C ILE A 20 0.67 -6.29 -18.42
N LYS A 21 1.42 -5.18 -18.38
CA LYS A 21 2.47 -4.92 -17.39
C LYS A 21 2.07 -3.76 -16.49
N LYS A 22 2.45 -3.85 -15.23
CA LYS A 22 2.29 -2.77 -14.25
C LYS A 22 3.56 -2.59 -13.42
N PHE A 23 3.75 -1.38 -12.95
CA PHE A 23 4.76 -1.09 -11.94
C PHE A 23 4.18 -1.39 -10.56
N ASP A 24 4.78 -2.31 -9.81
CA ASP A 24 4.30 -2.77 -8.50
C ASP A 24 4.86 -1.94 -7.32
N GLY A 25 5.47 -0.81 -7.62
CA GLY A 25 6.15 0.04 -6.66
C GLY A 25 7.66 -0.24 -6.53
N ARG A 26 8.15 -1.34 -7.13
CA ARG A 26 9.57 -1.72 -7.14
C ARG A 26 10.09 -2.01 -8.55
N LYS A 27 9.31 -2.72 -9.34
CA LYS A 27 9.69 -3.14 -10.70
C LYS A 27 8.47 -3.19 -11.61
N LEU A 28 8.73 -3.09 -12.90
CA LEU A 28 7.76 -3.40 -13.92
C LEU A 28 7.59 -4.93 -13.98
N ARG A 29 6.36 -5.42 -13.84
CA ARG A 29 6.03 -6.83 -13.95
C ARG A 29 4.77 -7.07 -14.77
N ARG A 30 4.65 -8.25 -15.33
CA ARG A 30 3.41 -8.70 -15.97
C ARG A 30 2.29 -8.86 -14.92
N LEU A 31 1.07 -8.55 -15.31
CA LEU A 31 -0.12 -8.89 -14.55
C LEU A 31 -0.22 -10.41 -14.42
N ASN A 32 -0.58 -10.90 -13.24
CA ASN A 32 -0.93 -12.29 -13.07
C ASN A 32 -2.34 -12.57 -13.61
N ILE A 33 -2.66 -13.84 -13.80
CA ILE A 33 -3.94 -14.24 -14.40
C ILE A 33 -5.16 -13.75 -13.61
N SER A 34 -5.06 -13.70 -12.29
CA SER A 34 -6.15 -13.18 -11.44
C SER A 34 -6.35 -11.68 -11.63
N GLU A 35 -5.27 -10.91 -11.79
CA GLU A 35 -5.34 -9.46 -12.08
C GLU A 35 -5.92 -9.21 -13.47
N ILE A 36 -5.53 -10.00 -14.47
CA ILE A 36 -6.13 -9.93 -15.81
C ILE A 36 -7.62 -10.28 -15.73
N GLY A 37 -7.98 -11.33 -15.00
CA GLY A 37 -9.36 -11.76 -14.80
C GLY A 37 -10.23 -10.71 -14.11
N GLN A 38 -9.70 -10.01 -13.11
CA GLN A 38 -10.41 -8.91 -12.44
C GLN A 38 -10.72 -7.74 -13.38
N ILE A 39 -9.80 -7.45 -14.31
CA ILE A 39 -9.99 -6.39 -15.31
C ILE A 39 -10.90 -6.87 -16.44
N ALA A 40 -10.65 -8.05 -17.00
CA ALA A 40 -11.46 -8.66 -18.06
C ALA A 40 -12.90 -8.88 -17.61
N GLY A 41 -13.11 -9.32 -16.37
CA GLY A 41 -14.44 -9.53 -15.77
C GLY A 41 -15.26 -8.25 -15.53
N ARG A 42 -14.76 -7.09 -15.98
CA ARG A 42 -15.56 -5.86 -16.08
C ARG A 42 -16.29 -5.73 -17.42
N ALA A 43 -15.93 -6.57 -18.38
CA ALA A 43 -16.69 -6.73 -19.60
C ALA A 43 -17.87 -7.66 -19.33
N GLY A 44 -19.06 -7.25 -19.72
CA GLY A 44 -20.32 -7.94 -19.40
C GLY A 44 -20.75 -7.75 -17.95
N ARG A 45 -22.04 -7.75 -17.71
CA ARG A 45 -22.58 -7.59 -16.37
C ARG A 45 -23.84 -8.43 -16.20
N TYR A 46 -23.97 -9.08 -15.03
CA TYR A 46 -25.08 -9.97 -14.67
C TYR A 46 -25.22 -11.15 -15.64
N LEU A 47 -26.17 -11.06 -16.57
CA LEU A 47 -26.49 -12.12 -17.55
C LEU A 47 -25.99 -11.79 -18.96
N ASN A 48 -25.27 -10.69 -19.15
CA ASN A 48 -24.74 -10.29 -20.45
C ASN A 48 -23.28 -10.73 -20.58
N ASP A 49 -22.98 -11.44 -21.65
CA ASP A 49 -21.60 -11.80 -22.01
C ASP A 49 -20.84 -10.54 -22.41
N GLY A 50 -19.59 -10.45 -21.96
CA GLY A 50 -18.67 -9.40 -22.33
C GLY A 50 -17.50 -9.91 -23.15
N LEU A 51 -16.88 -9.02 -23.91
CA LEU A 51 -15.68 -9.34 -24.67
C LEU A 51 -14.45 -8.74 -24.01
N PHE A 52 -13.38 -9.51 -23.93
CA PHE A 52 -12.06 -8.95 -23.60
C PHE A 52 -11.06 -9.28 -24.70
N GLY A 53 -10.05 -8.42 -24.84
CA GLY A 53 -9.02 -8.60 -25.86
C GLY A 53 -7.79 -7.76 -25.57
N ILE A 54 -6.87 -7.76 -26.52
CA ILE A 54 -5.64 -6.97 -26.49
C ILE A 54 -5.56 -6.05 -27.71
N THR A 55 -4.93 -4.89 -27.56
CA THR A 55 -4.56 -4.03 -28.70
C THR A 55 -3.31 -4.58 -29.40
N GLY A 56 -3.02 -4.11 -30.63
CA GLY A 56 -1.93 -4.63 -31.45
C GLY A 56 -0.54 -4.55 -30.82
N ASP A 57 -0.31 -3.57 -29.95
CA ASP A 57 1.00 -3.35 -29.29
C ASP A 57 1.11 -4.05 -27.92
N CYS A 58 0.06 -4.70 -27.45
CA CYS A 58 0.05 -5.39 -26.19
C CYS A 58 0.73 -6.77 -26.30
N ASP A 59 1.47 -7.15 -25.25
CA ASP A 59 1.98 -8.53 -25.14
C ASP A 59 0.82 -9.53 -25.23
N LYS A 60 1.05 -10.66 -25.89
CA LYS A 60 0.03 -11.70 -26.06
C LYS A 60 -0.34 -12.35 -24.72
N ILE A 61 -1.61 -12.64 -24.57
CA ILE A 61 -2.13 -13.57 -23.55
C ILE A 61 -2.11 -14.97 -24.18
N ASN A 62 -1.55 -15.95 -23.46
CA ASN A 62 -1.44 -17.31 -23.97
C ASN A 62 -2.83 -17.96 -24.09
N PRO A 63 -3.04 -18.88 -25.05
CA PRO A 63 -4.33 -19.57 -25.20
C PRO A 63 -4.79 -20.29 -23.92
N GLU A 64 -3.88 -20.90 -23.18
CA GLU A 64 -4.17 -21.55 -21.89
C GLU A 64 -4.64 -20.54 -20.81
N GLU A 65 -4.05 -19.35 -20.80
CA GLU A 65 -4.48 -18.25 -19.90
C GLU A 65 -5.86 -17.73 -20.31
N ILE A 66 -6.15 -17.63 -21.63
CA ILE A 66 -7.47 -17.23 -22.12
C ILE A 66 -8.52 -18.26 -21.69
N GLU A 67 -8.27 -19.55 -21.89
CA GLU A 67 -9.16 -20.63 -21.46
C GLU A 67 -9.40 -20.57 -19.94
N ALA A 68 -8.34 -20.33 -19.16
CA ALA A 68 -8.46 -20.22 -17.71
C ALA A 68 -9.28 -18.99 -17.27
N LEU A 69 -9.14 -17.87 -17.99
CA LEU A 69 -9.93 -16.65 -17.75
C LEU A 69 -11.41 -16.87 -18.04
N GLU A 70 -11.73 -17.46 -19.22
CA GLU A 70 -13.10 -17.74 -19.66
C GLU A 70 -13.81 -18.76 -18.74
N ASN A 71 -13.06 -19.75 -18.25
CA ASN A 71 -13.60 -20.78 -17.36
C ASN A 71 -13.42 -20.46 -15.86
N HIS A 72 -13.01 -19.23 -15.49
CA HIS A 72 -12.76 -18.82 -14.10
C HIS A 72 -11.82 -19.76 -13.33
N LYS A 73 -10.86 -20.38 -14.01
CA LYS A 73 -9.85 -21.26 -13.43
C LYS A 73 -8.66 -20.45 -12.92
N PHE A 74 -8.72 -19.95 -11.70
CA PHE A 74 -7.65 -19.19 -11.08
C PHE A 74 -6.85 -20.03 -10.09
N PRO A 75 -5.53 -19.73 -9.90
CA PRO A 75 -4.73 -20.39 -8.89
C PRO A 75 -5.36 -20.22 -7.48
N GLU A 76 -5.37 -21.30 -6.73
CA GLU A 76 -5.83 -21.27 -5.35
C GLU A 76 -4.92 -20.41 -4.46
N ILE A 77 -5.52 -19.66 -3.54
CA ILE A 77 -4.78 -18.90 -2.54
C ILE A 77 -4.32 -19.87 -1.46
N GLN A 78 -3.02 -20.14 -1.42
CA GLN A 78 -2.42 -21.04 -0.43
C GLN A 78 -2.17 -20.38 0.91
N SER A 79 -2.03 -19.06 0.96
CA SER A 79 -1.78 -18.31 2.19
C SER A 79 -2.20 -16.86 2.07
N ILE A 80 -2.62 -16.28 3.17
CA ILE A 80 -2.97 -14.86 3.29
C ILE A 80 -1.91 -14.17 4.13
N TYR A 81 -1.43 -13.02 3.68
CA TYR A 81 -0.52 -12.20 4.48
C TYR A 81 -1.29 -11.51 5.60
N TRP A 82 -0.72 -11.60 6.80
CA TRP A 82 -1.31 -11.10 8.02
C TRP A 82 -0.31 -10.23 8.80
N ARG A 83 -0.80 -9.21 9.47
CA ARG A 83 -0.07 -8.42 10.45
C ARG A 83 -0.98 -8.19 11.66
N ASN A 84 -0.40 -8.26 12.87
CA ASN A 84 -1.17 -7.97 14.07
C ASN A 84 -1.68 -6.51 14.05
N SER A 85 -2.97 -6.33 14.22
CA SER A 85 -3.65 -5.03 14.35
C SER A 85 -3.88 -4.64 15.81
N GLU A 86 -3.80 -5.59 16.74
CA GLU A 86 -4.00 -5.37 18.16
C GLU A 86 -2.68 -5.00 18.83
N LEU A 87 -2.23 -3.77 18.59
CA LEU A 87 -0.93 -3.30 19.06
C LEU A 87 -1.00 -2.85 20.53
N ILE A 88 0.07 -3.13 21.28
CA ILE A 88 0.18 -2.84 22.71
C ILE A 88 1.07 -1.63 22.92
N PHE A 89 0.46 -0.47 23.19
CA PHE A 89 1.14 0.82 23.30
C PHE A 89 1.64 1.17 24.72
N ASN A 90 1.57 0.29 25.70
CA ASN A 90 1.95 0.61 27.09
C ASN A 90 3.44 0.95 27.26
N ASN A 91 4.31 0.41 26.44
CA ASN A 91 5.74 0.75 26.32
C ASN A 91 6.31 0.32 24.96
N LYS A 92 7.51 0.83 24.63
CA LYS A 92 8.20 0.58 23.35
C LYS A 92 8.44 -0.90 23.08
N ILE A 93 8.82 -1.65 24.12
CA ILE A 93 9.13 -3.07 23.99
C ILE A 93 7.89 -3.87 23.61
N ASN A 94 6.77 -3.61 24.28
CA ASN A 94 5.51 -4.31 24.02
C ASN A 94 4.93 -3.91 22.67
N LEU A 95 5.06 -2.65 22.26
CA LEU A 95 4.67 -2.20 20.93
C LEU A 95 5.44 -2.97 19.84
N LEU A 96 6.75 -3.05 19.94
CA LEU A 96 7.56 -3.79 18.95
C LEU A 96 7.28 -5.30 19.00
N LYS A 97 7.07 -5.89 20.16
CA LYS A 97 6.69 -7.31 20.29
C LYS A 97 5.34 -7.60 19.66
N SER A 98 4.34 -6.75 19.90
CA SER A 98 3.00 -6.92 19.32
C SER A 98 3.00 -6.76 17.80
N LEU A 99 3.84 -5.88 17.24
CA LEU A 99 4.05 -5.79 15.79
C LEU A 99 4.72 -7.05 15.21
N ASP A 100 5.59 -7.68 15.99
CA ASP A 100 6.37 -8.86 15.56
C ASP A 100 5.64 -10.19 15.80
N GLU A 101 4.43 -10.13 16.34
CA GLU A 101 3.60 -11.27 16.64
C GLU A 101 3.34 -12.12 15.40
N ARG A 102 3.37 -13.44 15.58
CA ARG A 102 3.09 -14.40 14.51
C ARG A 102 1.63 -14.81 14.53
N PRO A 103 1.04 -15.04 13.36
CA PRO A 103 -0.32 -15.55 13.30
C PRO A 103 -0.38 -16.96 13.92
N ASN A 104 -1.53 -17.28 14.50
CA ASN A 104 -1.80 -18.57 15.14
C ASN A 104 -2.45 -19.60 14.20
N LYS A 105 -2.47 -19.33 12.90
CA LYS A 105 -3.07 -20.20 11.89
C LYS A 105 -2.09 -20.47 10.75
N ASP A 106 -1.96 -21.71 10.32
CA ASP A 106 -0.97 -22.16 9.33
C ASP A 106 -1.14 -21.53 7.94
N TRP A 107 -2.37 -21.18 7.59
CA TRP A 107 -2.70 -20.52 6.32
C TRP A 107 -2.45 -18.98 6.34
N LEU A 108 -2.14 -18.43 7.50
CA LEU A 108 -1.71 -17.04 7.63
C LEU A 108 -0.18 -16.95 7.63
N LYS A 109 0.34 -16.04 6.84
CA LYS A 109 1.77 -15.71 6.83
C LYS A 109 1.97 -14.30 7.31
N ARG A 110 2.87 -14.11 8.29
CA ARG A 110 3.25 -12.76 8.71
C ARG A 110 3.81 -12.02 7.50
N VAL A 111 3.28 -10.83 7.25
CA VAL A 111 3.84 -9.91 6.26
C VAL A 111 5.27 -9.54 6.68
N GLY A 112 6.16 -9.34 5.70
CA GLY A 112 7.50 -8.82 5.96
C GLY A 112 7.46 -7.42 6.57
N GLU A 113 8.61 -6.91 6.98
CA GLU A 113 8.72 -5.57 7.55
C GLU A 113 8.21 -4.50 6.57
N CYS A 114 7.16 -3.79 7.00
CA CYS A 114 6.53 -2.71 6.23
C CYS A 114 7.26 -1.38 6.44
N GLU A 115 6.99 -0.39 5.58
CA GLU A 115 7.66 0.92 5.67
C GLU A 115 7.33 1.64 6.98
N ASP A 116 6.07 1.61 7.44
CA ASP A 116 5.64 2.17 8.73
C ASP A 116 6.40 1.56 9.92
N GLU A 117 6.64 0.23 9.89
CA GLU A 117 7.40 -0.47 10.91
C GLU A 117 8.88 -0.06 10.89
N LYS A 118 9.48 0.14 9.72
CA LYS A 118 10.85 0.65 9.59
C LYS A 118 10.99 2.05 10.16
N VAL A 119 10.04 2.93 9.82
CA VAL A 119 9.99 4.31 10.33
C VAL A 119 9.85 4.32 11.85
N LEU A 120 8.94 3.51 12.40
CA LEU A 120 8.80 3.37 13.85
C LEU A 120 10.09 2.90 14.52
N LYS A 121 10.72 1.84 13.99
CA LYS A 121 11.98 1.30 14.52
C LYS A 121 13.10 2.34 14.49
N TYR A 122 13.18 3.15 13.43
CA TYR A 122 14.11 4.26 13.36
C TYR A 122 13.91 5.23 14.53
N PHE A 123 12.69 5.71 14.78
CA PHE A 123 12.42 6.64 15.87
C PHE A 123 12.67 6.03 17.25
N LEU A 124 12.37 4.76 17.44
CA LEU A 124 12.53 4.10 18.74
C LEU A 124 13.99 3.70 19.07
N LYS A 125 14.83 3.46 18.05
CA LYS A 125 16.18 2.93 18.23
C LYS A 125 17.29 3.90 17.84
N ASP A 126 17.12 4.60 16.72
CA ASP A 126 18.21 5.30 16.04
C ASP A 126 18.11 6.82 16.11
N SER A 127 16.96 7.35 16.53
CA SER A 127 16.73 8.80 16.58
C SER A 127 17.50 9.44 17.72
N LYS A 128 18.62 10.08 17.40
CA LYS A 128 19.41 10.89 18.36
C LYS A 128 18.74 12.21 18.71
N ASN A 129 17.82 12.70 17.86
CA ASN A 129 17.26 14.05 17.94
C ASN A 129 15.84 14.07 18.47
N LEU A 130 15.23 12.92 18.73
CA LEU A 130 13.83 12.83 19.16
C LEU A 130 13.72 11.90 20.37
N VAL A 131 13.53 12.50 21.54
CA VAL A 131 13.24 11.73 22.76
C VAL A 131 11.78 11.31 22.72
N ILE A 132 11.55 10.00 22.65
CA ILE A 132 10.23 9.40 22.71
C ILE A 132 10.00 8.89 24.14
N ASP A 133 8.99 9.45 24.80
CA ASP A 133 8.59 8.98 26.11
C ASP A 133 7.91 7.61 26.02
N ASP A 134 8.13 6.79 27.03
CA ASP A 134 7.52 5.46 27.14
C ASP A 134 6.09 5.60 27.71
N ASN A 135 5.24 6.28 26.94
CA ASN A 135 3.88 6.65 27.28
C ASN A 135 2.93 6.17 26.19
N SER A 136 1.85 5.54 26.58
CA SER A 136 0.86 4.94 25.67
C SER A 136 0.33 5.92 24.63
N ASN A 137 -0.03 7.14 25.06
CA ASN A 137 -0.56 8.16 24.14
C ASN A 137 0.51 8.65 23.15
N ILE A 138 1.73 8.87 23.62
CA ILE A 138 2.85 9.31 22.77
C ILE A 138 3.22 8.23 21.75
N LEU A 139 3.24 6.96 22.16
CA LEU A 139 3.53 5.84 21.27
C LEU A 139 2.43 5.63 20.23
N SER A 140 1.16 5.82 20.59
CA SER A 140 0.03 5.77 19.65
C SER A 140 0.14 6.88 18.60
N ILE A 141 0.37 8.13 19.01
CA ILE A 141 0.57 9.25 18.08
C ILE A 141 1.77 8.99 17.15
N LEU A 142 2.88 8.48 17.69
CA LEU A 142 4.03 8.14 16.86
C LEU A 142 3.70 7.09 15.81
N TRP A 143 2.99 6.03 16.22
CA TRP A 143 2.57 4.97 15.30
C TRP A 143 1.67 5.51 14.18
N GLU A 144 0.69 6.35 14.50
CA GLU A 144 -0.16 7.00 13.51
C GLU A 144 0.65 7.87 12.53
N CYS A 145 1.64 8.62 13.02
CA CYS A 145 2.54 9.37 12.16
C CYS A 145 3.39 8.49 11.25
N CYS A 146 3.83 7.32 11.72
CA CYS A 146 4.59 6.37 10.91
C CYS A 146 3.79 5.79 9.74
N GLN A 147 2.46 5.83 9.78
CA GLN A 147 1.58 5.38 8.71
C GLN A 147 1.41 6.39 7.57
N ILE A 148 1.97 7.59 7.69
CA ILE A 148 2.00 8.58 6.59
C ILE A 148 2.79 7.97 5.42
N PRO A 149 2.18 7.84 4.21
CA PRO A 149 2.87 7.23 3.08
C PRO A 149 4.03 8.09 2.59
N ASP A 150 5.13 7.44 2.21
CA ASP A 150 6.20 8.09 1.45
C ASP A 150 5.83 8.10 -0.05
N PHE A 151 5.18 9.16 -0.50
CA PHE A 151 4.75 9.31 -1.89
C PHE A 151 5.92 9.45 -2.87
N VAL A 152 7.08 9.87 -2.42
CA VAL A 152 8.23 10.17 -3.29
C VAL A 152 9.13 8.96 -3.48
N LYS A 153 9.11 8.00 -2.57
CA LYS A 153 9.92 6.76 -2.54
C LYS A 153 11.44 6.92 -2.83
N LYS A 154 11.89 8.15 -3.06
CA LYS A 154 13.27 8.46 -3.45
C LYS A 154 14.10 9.10 -2.34
N THR A 155 13.47 9.49 -1.24
CA THR A 155 14.15 10.28 -0.21
C THR A 155 13.69 9.85 1.19
N TYR A 156 14.05 8.62 1.57
CA TYR A 156 13.79 8.09 2.91
C TYR A 156 14.14 9.08 4.03
N GLY A 157 15.27 9.80 3.89
CA GLY A 157 15.66 10.85 4.83
C GLY A 157 14.65 12.00 4.94
N ASN A 158 14.08 12.46 3.84
CA ASN A 158 13.06 13.51 3.85
C ASN A 158 11.75 13.01 4.45
N HIS A 159 11.38 11.77 4.19
CA HIS A 159 10.18 11.17 4.78
C HIS A 159 10.27 11.08 6.31
N ILE A 160 11.39 10.60 6.83
CA ILE A 160 11.67 10.57 8.28
C ILE A 160 11.57 11.97 8.90
N GLU A 161 12.09 13.00 8.22
CA GLU A 161 11.98 14.37 8.68
C GLU A 161 10.53 14.88 8.71
N VAL A 162 9.74 14.56 7.69
CA VAL A 162 8.31 14.90 7.63
C VAL A 162 7.56 14.24 8.79
N VAL A 163 7.73 12.93 8.97
CA VAL A 163 7.09 12.17 10.05
C VAL A 163 7.48 12.73 11.42
N GLY A 164 8.78 13.01 11.64
CA GLY A 164 9.27 13.59 12.90
C GLY A 164 8.68 14.98 13.20
N LYS A 165 8.55 15.83 12.18
CA LYS A 165 7.93 17.16 12.33
C LYS A 165 6.44 17.05 12.64
N VAL A 166 5.71 16.19 11.92
CA VAL A 166 4.28 15.98 12.19
C VAL A 166 4.07 15.43 13.60
N PHE A 167 4.88 14.44 14.00
CA PHE A 167 4.84 13.91 15.36
C PHE A 167 5.07 15.00 16.41
N ASN A 168 6.06 15.89 16.23
CA ASN A 168 6.30 17.00 17.16
C ASN A 168 5.10 17.95 17.26
N PHE A 169 4.44 18.27 16.15
CA PHE A 169 3.22 19.08 16.18
C PHE A 169 2.07 18.39 16.95
N LEU A 170 1.93 17.07 16.81
CA LEU A 170 0.80 16.36 17.40
C LEU A 170 1.00 16.01 18.87
N ARG A 171 2.24 15.77 19.32
CA ARG A 171 2.53 15.53 20.75
C ARG A 171 2.45 16.78 21.61
N GLU A 172 2.62 17.98 21.02
CA GLU A 172 2.49 19.26 21.71
C GLU A 172 1.03 19.69 21.72
N LYS A 173 0.59 20.35 22.80
CA LYS A 173 -0.79 20.88 22.88
C LYS A 173 -0.86 22.23 22.17
N PRO A 174 -1.90 22.47 21.37
CA PRO A 174 -3.15 21.72 21.16
C PRO A 174 -3.10 20.61 20.07
N GLY A 175 -1.95 20.11 19.66
CA GLY A 175 -1.83 19.00 18.72
C GLY A 175 -2.29 19.33 17.29
N LYS A 176 -1.83 20.44 16.72
CA LYS A 176 -2.21 20.87 15.36
C LYS A 176 -1.00 21.07 14.47
N VAL A 177 -1.06 20.50 13.28
CA VAL A 177 -0.12 20.81 12.21
C VAL A 177 -0.37 22.24 11.71
N THR A 178 0.68 23.04 11.60
CA THR A 178 0.51 24.46 11.20
C THR A 178 0.19 24.59 9.71
N ASN A 179 -0.69 25.55 9.37
CA ASN A 179 -1.05 25.84 7.98
C ASN A 179 0.17 26.18 7.11
N ASN A 180 1.16 26.88 7.67
CA ASN A 180 2.39 27.22 6.95
C ASN A 180 3.19 25.99 6.58
N TYR A 181 3.31 25.01 7.49
CA TYR A 181 3.98 23.75 7.21
C TYR A 181 3.23 22.96 6.12
N MET A 182 1.90 22.88 6.21
CA MET A 182 1.08 22.20 5.20
C MET A 182 1.26 22.81 3.80
N LYS A 183 1.20 24.15 3.70
CA LYS A 183 1.42 24.87 2.44
C LYS A 183 2.81 24.61 1.86
N GLN A 184 3.83 24.55 2.72
CA GLN A 184 5.19 24.23 2.30
C GLN A 184 5.30 22.80 1.74
N GLN A 185 4.67 21.80 2.40
CA GLN A 185 4.68 20.43 1.92
C GLN A 185 3.92 20.29 0.58
N LEU A 186 2.77 20.93 0.43
CA LEU A 186 2.03 20.95 -0.84
C LEU A 186 2.87 21.57 -1.96
N SER A 187 3.51 22.71 -1.72
CA SER A 187 4.41 23.33 -2.72
C SER A 187 5.61 22.45 -3.06
N ASN A 188 6.09 21.61 -2.15
CA ASN A 188 7.16 20.66 -2.44
C ASN A 188 6.66 19.49 -3.30
N LEU A 189 5.43 19.02 -3.08
CA LEU A 189 4.80 17.99 -3.91
C LEU A 189 4.56 18.51 -5.34
N ASP A 190 4.01 19.71 -5.49
CA ASP A 190 3.78 20.33 -6.81
C ASP A 190 5.05 20.43 -7.66
N LYS A 191 6.21 20.67 -7.04
CA LYS A 191 7.51 20.71 -7.73
C LYS A 191 7.99 19.35 -8.22
N LEU A 192 7.49 18.25 -7.65
CA LEU A 192 7.87 16.90 -8.04
C LEU A 192 7.06 16.38 -9.23
N ASP A 193 5.83 16.87 -9.40
CA ASP A 193 4.96 16.51 -10.52
C ASP A 193 5.32 17.23 -11.83
N GLY A 194 6.20 18.23 -11.76
CA GLY A 194 6.63 19.07 -12.90
C GLY A 194 7.92 18.61 -13.61
N ASN A 195 8.45 17.41 -13.33
CA ASN A 195 9.66 16.85 -13.98
C ASN A 195 9.37 15.51 -14.66
#